data_b6bc8fbc1c0b087f3d12dbb895a4ae62
#
_entry.id   b6bc8fbc1c0b087f3d12dbb895a4ae62
#
_cell.length_a   1.000
_cell.length_b   1.000
_cell.length_c   1.000
_cell.angle_alpha   90.00
_cell.angle_beta   90.00
_cell.angle_gamma   90.00
#
_symmetry.space_group_name_H-M   'P 1'
#
loop_
_entity.id
_entity.type
_entity.pdbx_description
1 polymer ?
#
loop_
_entity_poly.entity_id
_entity_poly.type
_entity_poly.pdbx_seq_one_letter_code
_entity_poly.pdbx_strand_id
1 'polypeptide(L)'
;VLSGTGLPTSVFSRPRYLILLATLCCLLWGSAYPAIKGGYALLGIARSDTAAQLVFAGWRFLLAGALLLVMAQLTGRRVWALAPVQWAQLGLLGLAQTALQYVFFYVGLANTTGVKGSILNATGTFFSVLLAHFLYANDRLSRRKALGCAVGFAGVMVVNLRGGTQGLDAGFTLLGEGFIVIAAFVLSAASIYGKRLSQRIDPMVMTGWQLGIGGLVLLLGGLAGGGDIRGWSAGSLALLGYMAVLSAVAFTLWAALLKHNRVGQVTVFNFLIPVFGALLSALFLGEAVLEWRNLAALVMVCGGIWLVTTEAQAPRPVSSST
;
A
#
# COMPACT_ATOMS: atom_id res chain seq x y z
N VAL A 1 40.15 24.31 14.32
CA VAL A 1 38.76 24.77 14.35
C VAL A 1 38.18 24.57 12.96
N LEU A 2 37.57 23.44 12.70
CA LEU A 2 36.80 23.17 11.48
C LEU A 2 35.34 23.21 11.87
N SER A 3 34.69 24.36 11.58
CA SER A 3 33.26 24.56 11.67
C SER A 3 32.55 23.55 10.76
N GLY A 4 31.81 22.61 11.37
CA GLY A 4 30.95 21.67 10.67
C GLY A 4 29.93 22.43 9.84
N THR A 5 30.02 22.33 8.52
CA THR A 5 28.95 22.65 7.58
C THR A 5 27.85 21.60 7.75
N GLY A 6 26.96 21.86 8.70
CA GLY A 6 25.74 21.08 8.84
C GLY A 6 24.93 21.23 7.56
N LEU A 7 24.86 20.16 6.77
CA LEU A 7 23.91 20.06 5.65
C LEU A 7 22.53 20.41 6.19
N PRO A 8 21.73 21.23 5.48
CA PRO A 8 20.40 21.60 5.93
C PRO A 8 19.59 20.32 6.13
N THR A 9 19.22 20.04 7.38
CA THR A 9 18.40 18.87 7.70
C THR A 9 17.12 18.96 6.90
N SER A 10 16.91 17.98 5.99
CA SER A 10 15.69 17.93 5.18
C SER A 10 14.47 18.03 6.10
N VAL A 11 13.47 18.79 5.69
CA VAL A 11 12.19 18.91 6.42
C VAL A 11 11.63 17.53 6.74
N PHE A 12 11.80 16.55 5.84
CA PHE A 12 11.35 15.17 6.00
C PHE A 12 12.04 14.40 7.13
N SER A 13 13.23 14.80 7.60
CA SER A 13 13.94 14.15 8.71
C SER A 13 13.58 14.70 10.09
N ARG A 14 12.81 15.80 10.17
CA ARG A 14 12.38 16.34 11.45
C ARG A 14 11.25 15.49 12.04
N PRO A 15 11.29 15.06 13.33
CA PRO A 15 10.32 14.13 13.90
C PRO A 15 8.85 14.56 13.76
N ARG A 16 8.56 15.86 13.88
CA ARG A 16 7.20 16.42 13.73
C ARG A 16 6.64 16.18 12.33
N TYR A 17 7.44 16.44 11.28
CA TYR A 17 7.04 16.24 9.90
C TYR A 17 6.97 14.75 9.53
N LEU A 18 7.87 13.92 10.08
CA LEU A 18 7.79 12.47 9.92
C LEU A 18 6.45 11.93 10.43
N ILE A 19 6.07 12.27 11.66
CA ILE A 19 4.80 11.80 12.26
C ILE A 19 3.61 12.30 11.43
N LEU A 20 3.57 13.59 11.13
CA LEU A 20 2.44 14.22 10.42
C LEU A 20 2.28 13.64 9.00
N LEU A 21 3.36 13.57 8.24
CA LEU A 21 3.31 13.11 6.85
C LEU A 21 3.09 11.60 6.75
N ALA A 22 3.69 10.79 7.64
CA ALA A 22 3.41 9.35 7.68
C ALA A 22 1.97 9.06 8.06
N THR A 23 1.42 9.78 9.05
CA THR A 23 0.00 9.67 9.44
C THR A 23 -0.92 10.08 8.28
N LEU A 24 -0.59 11.18 7.58
CA LEU A 24 -1.33 11.62 6.40
C LEU A 24 -1.32 10.55 5.29
N CYS A 25 -0.18 9.95 4.98
CA CYS A 25 -0.10 8.86 4.01
C CYS A 25 -0.99 7.68 4.40
N CYS A 26 -0.95 7.29 5.68
CA CYS A 26 -1.77 6.18 6.18
C CYS A 26 -3.27 6.50 6.15
N LEU A 27 -3.65 7.74 6.46
CA LEU A 27 -5.04 8.21 6.33
C LEU A 27 -5.50 8.18 4.87
N LEU A 28 -4.68 8.67 3.95
CA LEU A 28 -4.97 8.65 2.51
C LEU A 28 -5.14 7.21 2.02
N TRP A 29 -4.23 6.29 2.37
CA TRP A 29 -4.38 4.89 1.98
C TRP A 29 -5.56 4.21 2.66
N GLY A 30 -5.85 4.52 3.92
CA GLY A 30 -7.04 4.04 4.62
C GLY A 30 -8.33 4.48 3.94
N SER A 31 -8.41 5.72 3.47
CA SER A 31 -9.58 6.25 2.76
C SER A 31 -9.79 5.61 1.37
N ALA A 32 -8.78 4.96 0.80
CA ALA A 32 -8.93 4.28 -0.48
C ALA A 32 -9.93 3.10 -0.42
N TYR A 33 -10.08 2.43 0.73
CA TYR A 33 -11.02 1.31 0.86
C TYR A 33 -12.48 1.73 0.62
N PRO A 34 -13.04 2.68 1.38
CA PRO A 34 -14.38 3.17 1.09
C PRO A 34 -14.48 3.90 -0.25
N ALA A 35 -13.43 4.60 -0.70
CA ALA A 35 -13.44 5.29 -1.97
C ALA A 35 -13.54 4.33 -3.17
N ILE A 36 -12.86 3.19 -3.16
CA ILE A 36 -12.96 2.17 -4.21
C ILE A 36 -14.38 1.58 -4.22
N LYS A 37 -14.91 1.19 -3.06
CA LYS A 37 -16.26 0.61 -2.97
C LYS A 37 -17.34 1.64 -3.34
N GLY A 38 -17.19 2.88 -2.91
CA GLY A 38 -18.05 4.00 -3.34
C GLY A 38 -17.96 4.25 -4.85
N GLY A 39 -16.77 4.14 -5.44
CA GLY A 39 -16.56 4.21 -6.87
C GLY A 39 -17.31 3.12 -7.63
N TYR A 40 -17.29 1.87 -7.14
CA TYR A 40 -18.08 0.78 -7.72
C TYR A 40 -19.58 1.09 -7.70
N ALA A 41 -20.08 1.59 -6.57
CA ALA A 41 -21.50 1.95 -6.45
C ALA A 41 -21.88 3.11 -7.39
N LEU A 42 -21.07 4.18 -7.45
CA LEU A 42 -21.34 5.35 -8.29
C LEU A 42 -21.26 5.05 -9.81
N LEU A 43 -20.39 4.12 -10.20
CA LEU A 43 -20.18 3.74 -11.60
C LEU A 43 -21.00 2.52 -12.02
N GLY A 44 -21.79 1.93 -11.10
CA GLY A 44 -22.58 0.72 -11.37
C GLY A 44 -21.74 -0.52 -11.67
N ILE A 45 -20.51 -0.58 -11.14
CA ILE A 45 -19.60 -1.71 -11.36
C ILE A 45 -19.99 -2.87 -10.47
N ALA A 46 -20.42 -3.98 -11.08
CA ALA A 46 -20.79 -5.19 -10.36
C ALA A 46 -19.58 -5.90 -9.74
N ARG A 47 -19.81 -6.69 -8.68
CA ARG A 47 -18.75 -7.51 -8.05
C ARG A 47 -18.13 -8.52 -9.02
N SER A 48 -18.90 -9.03 -9.96
CA SER A 48 -18.46 -9.99 -10.98
C SER A 48 -17.80 -9.32 -12.18
N ASP A 49 -17.90 -8.00 -12.33
CA ASP A 49 -17.36 -7.26 -13.48
C ASP A 49 -15.89 -6.87 -13.22
N THR A 50 -15.02 -7.87 -13.25
CA THR A 50 -13.57 -7.68 -13.09
C THR A 50 -13.01 -6.71 -14.14
N ALA A 51 -13.53 -6.76 -15.38
CA ALA A 51 -13.04 -5.92 -16.45
C ALA A 51 -13.28 -4.42 -16.18
N ALA A 52 -14.50 -4.03 -15.76
CA ALA A 52 -14.80 -2.66 -15.37
C ALA A 52 -14.03 -2.21 -14.11
N GLN A 53 -13.80 -3.14 -13.14
CA GLN A 53 -12.95 -2.85 -11.97
C GLN A 53 -11.53 -2.50 -12.38
N LEU A 54 -10.95 -3.21 -13.37
CA LEU A 54 -9.62 -2.93 -13.88
C LEU A 54 -9.57 -1.63 -14.69
N VAL A 55 -10.61 -1.30 -15.45
CA VAL A 55 -10.73 0.00 -16.14
C VAL A 55 -10.72 1.14 -15.12
N PHE A 56 -11.50 1.02 -14.05
CA PHE A 56 -11.56 2.04 -12.99
C PHE A 56 -10.20 2.20 -12.28
N ALA A 57 -9.54 1.09 -11.92
CA ALA A 57 -8.20 1.11 -11.35
C ALA A 57 -7.19 1.73 -12.33
N GLY A 58 -7.27 1.36 -13.60
CA GLY A 58 -6.39 1.85 -14.66
C GLY A 58 -6.46 3.37 -14.80
N TRP A 59 -7.66 3.95 -14.88
CA TRP A 59 -7.84 5.40 -14.90
C TRP A 59 -7.24 6.08 -13.67
N ARG A 60 -7.50 5.56 -12.49
CA ARG A 60 -6.94 6.10 -11.24
C ARG A 60 -5.42 6.22 -11.29
N PHE A 61 -4.74 5.13 -11.66
CA PHE A 61 -3.27 5.09 -11.61
C PHE A 61 -2.62 5.77 -12.81
N LEU A 62 -3.25 5.74 -13.96
CA LEU A 62 -2.79 6.50 -15.13
C LEU A 62 -2.81 8.00 -14.84
N LEU A 63 -3.92 8.52 -14.30
CA LEU A 63 -4.04 9.91 -13.89
C LEU A 63 -3.06 10.28 -12.78
N ALA A 64 -2.89 9.42 -11.77
CA ALA A 64 -1.91 9.64 -10.69
C ALA A 64 -0.48 9.69 -11.24
N GLY A 65 -0.12 8.77 -12.12
CA GLY A 65 1.18 8.73 -12.78
C GLY A 65 1.43 9.97 -13.64
N ALA A 66 0.45 10.36 -14.47
CA ALA A 66 0.52 11.57 -15.27
C ALA A 66 0.70 12.84 -14.40
N LEU A 67 -0.09 12.96 -13.32
CA LEU A 67 0.03 14.06 -12.37
C LEU A 67 1.44 14.16 -11.78
N LEU A 68 2.02 13.03 -11.36
CA LEU A 68 3.38 12.99 -10.81
C LEU A 68 4.44 13.35 -11.84
N LEU A 69 4.34 12.85 -13.07
CA LEU A 69 5.28 13.16 -14.11
C LEU A 69 5.23 14.64 -14.52
N VAL A 70 4.03 15.23 -14.61
CA VAL A 70 3.85 16.67 -14.83
C VAL A 70 4.48 17.46 -13.68
N MET A 71 4.19 17.11 -12.43
CA MET A 71 4.78 17.78 -11.26
C MET A 71 6.31 17.63 -11.22
N ALA A 72 6.84 16.44 -11.58
CA ALA A 72 8.27 16.22 -11.67
C ALA A 72 8.91 17.13 -12.74
N GLN A 73 8.29 17.23 -13.91
CA GLN A 73 8.74 18.09 -15.01
C GLN A 73 8.70 19.58 -14.61
N LEU A 74 7.62 20.05 -13.99
CA LEU A 74 7.47 21.44 -13.52
C LEU A 74 8.49 21.79 -12.41
N THR A 75 8.94 20.80 -11.64
CA THR A 75 9.97 20.96 -10.61
C THR A 75 11.40 20.74 -11.15
N GLY A 76 11.58 20.73 -12.47
CA GLY A 76 12.89 20.66 -13.13
C GLY A 76 13.52 19.25 -13.19
N ARG A 77 12.78 18.19 -12.86
CA ARG A 77 13.27 16.82 -12.97
C ARG A 77 13.19 16.33 -14.42
N ARG A 78 14.21 15.59 -14.85
CA ARG A 78 14.27 15.03 -16.20
C ARG A 78 13.50 13.71 -16.24
N VAL A 79 12.19 13.75 -16.53
CA VAL A 79 11.32 12.57 -16.49
C VAL A 79 11.59 11.57 -17.61
N TRP A 80 12.21 12.00 -18.74
CA TRP A 80 12.52 11.17 -19.90
C TRP A 80 14.00 10.76 -19.99
N ALA A 81 14.90 11.36 -19.19
CA ALA A 81 16.33 11.08 -19.25
C ALA A 81 16.68 9.84 -18.44
N LEU A 82 16.18 8.69 -18.89
CA LEU A 82 16.36 7.38 -18.28
C LEU A 82 17.14 6.47 -19.24
N ALA A 83 18.07 5.68 -18.70
CA ALA A 83 18.76 4.67 -19.47
C ALA A 83 17.81 3.53 -19.90
N PRO A 84 18.08 2.83 -21.03
CA PRO A 84 17.23 1.72 -21.48
C PRO A 84 16.95 0.66 -20.40
N VAL A 85 17.95 0.33 -19.59
CA VAL A 85 17.81 -0.61 -18.47
C VAL A 85 16.85 -0.07 -17.39
N GLN A 86 16.84 1.24 -17.14
CA GLN A 86 15.92 1.85 -16.17
C GLN A 86 14.48 1.79 -16.66
N TRP A 87 14.23 1.95 -17.97
CA TRP A 87 12.92 1.76 -18.57
C TRP A 87 12.38 0.35 -18.38
N ALA A 88 13.23 -0.68 -18.62
CA ALA A 88 12.85 -2.07 -18.36
C ALA A 88 12.57 -2.32 -16.87
N GLN A 89 13.38 -1.74 -15.98
CA GLN A 89 13.19 -1.84 -14.53
C GLN A 89 11.90 -1.16 -14.06
N LEU A 90 11.57 0.00 -14.59
CA LEU A 90 10.31 0.71 -14.30
C LEU A 90 9.11 -0.03 -14.86
N GLY A 91 9.24 -0.63 -16.06
CA GLY A 91 8.22 -1.51 -16.63
C GLY A 91 7.92 -2.69 -15.72
N LEU A 92 8.96 -3.40 -15.28
CA LEU A 92 8.80 -4.52 -14.33
C LEU A 92 8.18 -4.07 -13.02
N LEU A 93 8.61 -2.93 -12.46
CA LEU A 93 8.05 -2.39 -11.23
C LEU A 93 6.57 -2.01 -11.41
N GLY A 94 6.21 -1.35 -12.51
CA GLY A 94 4.83 -0.98 -12.83
C GLY A 94 3.93 -2.20 -13.01
N LEU A 95 4.43 -3.23 -13.71
CA LEU A 95 3.71 -4.50 -13.88
C LEU A 95 3.49 -5.22 -12.56
N ALA A 96 4.51 -5.33 -11.71
CA ALA A 96 4.39 -6.04 -10.44
C ALA A 96 3.63 -5.24 -9.39
N GLN A 97 4.09 -4.01 -9.10
CA GLN A 97 3.59 -3.22 -7.95
C GLN A 97 2.29 -2.48 -8.24
N THR A 98 1.97 -2.23 -9.51
CA THR A 98 0.72 -1.55 -9.88
C THR A 98 -0.22 -2.49 -10.62
N ALA A 99 0.16 -3.07 -11.75
CA ALA A 99 -0.79 -3.90 -12.50
C ALA A 99 -1.19 -5.17 -11.73
N LEU A 100 -0.24 -6.07 -11.49
CA LEU A 100 -0.53 -7.37 -10.88
C LEU A 100 -1.10 -7.26 -9.46
N GLN A 101 -0.47 -6.42 -8.62
CA GLN A 101 -0.93 -6.20 -7.25
C GLN A 101 -2.37 -5.67 -7.22
N TYR A 102 -2.71 -4.70 -8.08
CA TYR A 102 -4.04 -4.10 -8.06
C TYR A 102 -5.11 -4.91 -8.78
N VAL A 103 -4.76 -5.83 -9.68
CA VAL A 103 -5.70 -6.86 -10.14
C VAL A 103 -6.24 -7.63 -8.93
N PHE A 104 -5.36 -8.20 -8.11
CA PHE A 104 -5.78 -8.93 -6.91
C PHE A 104 -6.48 -8.04 -5.90
N PHE A 105 -5.97 -6.82 -5.68
CA PHE A 105 -6.53 -5.92 -4.67
C PHE A 105 -7.96 -5.45 -5.02
N TYR A 106 -8.21 -5.01 -6.26
CA TYR A 106 -9.52 -4.49 -6.67
C TYR A 106 -10.58 -5.59 -6.73
N VAL A 107 -10.24 -6.73 -7.32
CA VAL A 107 -11.14 -7.90 -7.35
C VAL A 107 -11.38 -8.42 -5.93
N GLY A 108 -10.34 -8.51 -5.11
CA GLY A 108 -10.47 -8.91 -3.71
C GLY A 108 -11.39 -7.96 -2.92
N LEU A 109 -11.19 -6.66 -3.06
CA LEU A 109 -11.99 -5.66 -2.35
C LEU A 109 -13.45 -5.61 -2.84
N ALA A 110 -13.71 -5.95 -4.09
CA ALA A 110 -15.08 -6.09 -4.60
C ALA A 110 -15.84 -7.24 -3.90
N ASN A 111 -15.12 -8.28 -3.47
CA ASN A 111 -15.68 -9.51 -2.89
C ASN A 111 -15.55 -9.60 -1.36
N THR A 112 -15.02 -8.58 -0.68
CA THR A 112 -14.95 -8.50 0.79
C THR A 112 -15.39 -7.12 1.29
N THR A 113 -15.46 -6.93 2.62
CA THR A 113 -15.75 -5.63 3.22
C THR A 113 -14.50 -4.74 3.23
N GLY A 114 -14.68 -3.42 3.26
CA GLY A 114 -13.56 -2.49 3.39
C GLY A 114 -12.83 -2.65 4.72
N VAL A 115 -13.57 -2.93 5.80
CA VAL A 115 -13.02 -3.25 7.13
C VAL A 115 -12.09 -4.47 7.04
N LYS A 116 -12.58 -5.61 6.54
CA LYS A 116 -11.76 -6.82 6.37
C LYS A 116 -10.60 -6.59 5.41
N GLY A 117 -10.86 -5.95 4.27
CA GLY A 117 -9.83 -5.64 3.27
C GLY A 117 -8.67 -4.85 3.86
N SER A 118 -8.93 -3.84 4.70
CA SER A 118 -7.90 -3.03 5.34
C SER A 118 -7.04 -3.84 6.32
N ILE A 119 -7.68 -4.70 7.13
CA ILE A 119 -7.00 -5.58 8.10
C ILE A 119 -6.14 -6.62 7.37
N LEU A 120 -6.70 -7.27 6.35
CA LEU A 120 -6.00 -8.30 5.57
C LEU A 120 -4.80 -7.74 4.80
N ASN A 121 -4.95 -6.56 4.21
CA ASN A 121 -3.86 -5.93 3.46
C ASN A 121 -2.65 -5.59 4.35
N ALA A 122 -2.85 -5.42 5.65
CA ALA A 122 -1.77 -5.20 6.61
C ALA A 122 -0.81 -6.40 6.74
N THR A 123 -1.19 -7.59 6.28
CA THR A 123 -0.29 -8.76 6.17
C THR A 123 0.93 -8.48 5.31
N GLY A 124 0.87 -7.48 4.42
CA GLY A 124 2.03 -7.00 3.65
C GLY A 124 3.23 -6.62 4.52
N THR A 125 3.01 -6.07 5.72
CA THR A 125 4.09 -5.78 6.65
C THR A 125 4.80 -7.06 7.11
N PHE A 126 4.04 -8.11 7.39
CA PHE A 126 4.59 -9.41 7.83
C PHE A 126 5.31 -10.11 6.67
N PHE A 127 4.75 -10.08 5.47
CA PHE A 127 5.42 -10.59 4.28
C PHE A 127 6.73 -9.84 3.99
N SER A 128 6.75 -8.52 4.17
CA SER A 128 7.98 -7.73 4.00
C SER A 128 9.08 -8.17 4.95
N VAL A 129 8.74 -8.49 6.21
CA VAL A 129 9.70 -9.00 7.20
C VAL A 129 10.19 -10.40 6.86
N LEU A 130 9.28 -11.29 6.45
CA LEU A 130 9.64 -12.64 6.03
C LEU A 130 10.54 -12.62 4.79
N LEU A 131 10.18 -11.83 3.78
CA LEU A 131 11.00 -11.68 2.57
C LEU A 131 12.37 -11.06 2.88
N ALA A 132 12.43 -10.08 3.78
CA ALA A 132 13.71 -9.47 4.19
C ALA A 132 14.63 -10.49 4.86
N HIS A 133 14.10 -11.44 5.65
CA HIS A 133 14.86 -12.52 6.25
C HIS A 133 15.64 -13.37 5.22
N PHE A 134 14.99 -13.69 4.09
CA PHE A 134 15.60 -14.50 3.03
C PHE A 134 16.48 -13.69 2.09
N LEU A 135 16.18 -12.41 1.87
CA LEU A 135 16.85 -11.57 0.87
C LEU A 135 18.02 -10.75 1.44
N TYR A 136 18.05 -10.52 2.75
CA TYR A 136 19.07 -9.70 3.40
C TYR A 136 19.73 -10.45 4.56
N ALA A 137 21.00 -10.81 4.41
CA ALA A 137 21.76 -11.50 5.45
C ALA A 137 21.80 -10.73 6.80
N ASN A 138 21.65 -9.41 6.74
CA ASN A 138 21.71 -8.51 7.89
C ASN A 138 20.33 -8.19 8.51
N ASP A 139 19.22 -8.73 7.97
CA ASP A 139 17.86 -8.49 8.48
C ASP A 139 17.13 -9.80 8.77
N ARG A 140 17.77 -10.62 9.63
CA ARG A 140 17.24 -11.92 10.02
C ARG A 140 16.03 -11.79 10.94
N LEU A 141 15.17 -12.80 10.87
CA LEU A 141 13.99 -12.93 11.71
C LEU A 141 14.42 -13.16 13.17
N SER A 142 14.17 -12.20 14.05
CA SER A 142 14.36 -12.35 15.49
C SER A 142 13.13 -12.99 16.13
N ARG A 143 13.25 -13.42 17.39
CA ARG A 143 12.12 -13.95 18.16
C ARG A 143 10.97 -12.94 18.26
N ARG A 144 11.28 -11.65 18.41
CA ARG A 144 10.29 -10.58 18.51
C ARG A 144 9.55 -10.37 17.17
N LYS A 145 10.27 -10.36 16.05
CA LYS A 145 9.69 -10.30 14.71
C LYS A 145 8.82 -11.52 14.42
N ALA A 146 9.29 -12.72 14.78
CA ALA A 146 8.52 -13.95 14.64
C ALA A 146 7.20 -13.91 15.44
N LEU A 147 7.27 -13.47 16.71
CA LEU A 147 6.08 -13.29 17.54
C LEU A 147 5.12 -12.25 16.95
N GLY A 148 5.63 -11.11 16.47
CA GLY A 148 4.82 -10.08 15.83
C GLY A 148 4.11 -10.59 14.57
N CYS A 149 4.80 -11.37 13.74
CA CYS A 149 4.19 -12.03 12.57
C CYS A 149 3.12 -13.04 13.01
N ALA A 150 3.40 -13.88 13.99
CA ALA A 150 2.45 -14.87 14.49
C ALA A 150 1.17 -14.23 15.06
N VAL A 151 1.31 -13.17 15.88
CA VAL A 151 0.18 -12.41 16.41
C VAL A 151 -0.61 -11.75 15.30
N GLY A 152 0.07 -11.12 14.32
CA GLY A 152 -0.60 -10.47 13.20
C GLY A 152 -1.35 -11.45 12.30
N PHE A 153 -0.76 -12.60 11.95
CA PHE A 153 -1.45 -13.63 11.18
C PHE A 153 -2.61 -14.28 11.97
N ALA A 154 -2.46 -14.46 13.29
CA ALA A 154 -3.58 -14.90 14.13
C ALA A 154 -4.74 -13.89 14.11
N GLY A 155 -4.46 -12.59 14.10
CA GLY A 155 -5.48 -11.54 13.89
C GLY A 155 -6.21 -11.68 12.56
N VAL A 156 -5.49 -12.00 11.48
CA VAL A 156 -6.09 -12.28 10.17
C VAL A 156 -7.00 -13.52 10.21
N MET A 157 -6.66 -14.53 10.98
CA MET A 157 -7.54 -15.68 11.19
C MET A 157 -8.80 -15.29 11.96
N VAL A 158 -8.65 -14.50 13.03
CA VAL A 158 -9.78 -14.04 13.87
C VAL A 158 -10.81 -13.24 13.06
N VAL A 159 -10.40 -12.35 12.18
CA VAL A 159 -11.34 -11.55 11.37
C VAL A 159 -12.18 -12.41 10.41
N ASN A 160 -11.70 -13.61 10.09
CA ASN A 160 -12.38 -14.54 9.19
C ASN A 160 -13.25 -15.59 9.93
N LEU A 161 -13.25 -15.61 11.28
CA LEU A 161 -14.12 -16.49 12.03
C LEU A 161 -15.59 -16.08 11.81
N ARG A 162 -16.46 -17.02 11.47
CA ARG A 162 -17.91 -16.82 11.50
C ARG A 162 -18.47 -17.07 12.91
N GLY A 163 -19.35 -16.19 13.36
CA GLY A 163 -20.16 -16.46 14.56
C GLY A 163 -21.29 -17.45 14.20
N GLY A 164 -21.28 -18.64 14.82
CA GLY A 164 -22.29 -19.67 14.66
C GLY A 164 -21.72 -21.07 14.77
N THR A 165 -22.59 -22.06 14.90
CA THR A 165 -22.28 -23.49 15.06
C THR A 165 -21.65 -24.17 13.81
N GLN A 166 -21.40 -23.44 12.77
CA GLN A 166 -20.78 -23.93 11.53
C GLN A 166 -19.30 -23.53 11.49
N GLY A 167 -18.47 -24.19 12.23
CA GLY A 167 -17.00 -24.32 12.14
C GLY A 167 -16.18 -23.20 11.51
N LEU A 168 -14.89 -23.45 11.31
CA LEU A 168 -13.93 -22.56 10.62
C LEU A 168 -14.28 -22.28 9.13
N ASP A 169 -15.41 -22.83 8.67
CA ASP A 169 -15.86 -22.72 7.30
C ASP A 169 -16.67 -21.46 7.07
N ALA A 170 -16.37 -20.77 5.99
CA ALA A 170 -17.23 -19.84 5.30
C ALA A 170 -17.13 -18.32 5.58
N GLY A 171 -16.09 -17.82 6.24
CA GLY A 171 -15.77 -16.37 6.25
C GLY A 171 -14.67 -16.00 5.25
N PHE A 172 -13.92 -16.98 4.74
CA PHE A 172 -12.79 -16.78 3.82
C PHE A 172 -13.17 -17.27 2.42
N THR A 173 -13.03 -16.39 1.45
CA THR A 173 -13.16 -16.72 0.03
C THR A 173 -11.84 -16.42 -0.67
N LEU A 174 -11.46 -17.26 -1.66
CA LEU A 174 -10.24 -17.02 -2.40
C LEU A 174 -10.31 -15.71 -3.18
N LEU A 175 -11.46 -15.41 -3.81
CA LEU A 175 -11.67 -14.20 -4.61
C LEU A 175 -11.75 -12.92 -3.77
N GLY A 176 -12.17 -13.00 -2.51
CA GLY A 176 -12.22 -11.86 -1.58
C GLY A 176 -10.93 -11.78 -0.77
N GLU A 177 -10.94 -12.46 0.35
CA GLU A 177 -9.87 -12.39 1.36
C GLU A 177 -8.54 -12.92 0.83
N GLY A 178 -8.55 -14.02 0.07
CA GLY A 178 -7.36 -14.62 -0.52
C GLY A 178 -6.65 -13.66 -1.48
N PHE A 179 -7.40 -12.99 -2.34
CA PHE A 179 -6.85 -12.04 -3.30
C PHE A 179 -6.23 -10.82 -2.61
N ILE A 180 -6.83 -10.32 -1.51
CA ILE A 180 -6.21 -9.24 -0.72
C ILE A 180 -4.86 -9.69 -0.13
N VAL A 181 -4.77 -10.91 0.39
CA VAL A 181 -3.52 -11.45 0.94
C VAL A 181 -2.47 -11.64 -0.15
N ILE A 182 -2.86 -12.14 -1.34
CA ILE A 182 -1.96 -12.24 -2.50
C ILE A 182 -1.49 -10.86 -2.94
N ALA A 183 -2.38 -9.87 -3.01
CA ALA A 183 -2.03 -8.49 -3.32
C ALA A 183 -1.00 -7.93 -2.34
N ALA A 184 -1.18 -8.17 -1.04
CA ALA A 184 -0.26 -7.76 0.00
C ALA A 184 1.12 -8.42 -0.14
N PHE A 185 1.19 -9.70 -0.51
CA PHE A 185 2.45 -10.39 -0.80
C PHE A 185 3.16 -9.80 -2.02
N VAL A 186 2.44 -9.62 -3.14
CA VAL A 186 2.98 -9.03 -4.37
C VAL A 186 3.52 -7.63 -4.11
N LEU A 187 2.75 -6.80 -3.38
CA LEU A 187 3.17 -5.45 -2.97
C LEU A 187 4.48 -5.49 -2.18
N SER A 188 4.59 -6.42 -1.23
CA SER A 188 5.77 -6.56 -0.37
C SER A 188 7.01 -6.95 -1.18
N ALA A 189 6.89 -7.91 -2.06
CA ALA A 189 7.97 -8.34 -2.94
C ALA A 189 8.41 -7.22 -3.90
N ALA A 190 7.45 -6.56 -4.56
CA ALA A 190 7.71 -5.46 -5.47
C ALA A 190 8.30 -4.23 -4.75
N SER A 191 7.89 -3.94 -3.51
CA SER A 191 8.42 -2.83 -2.71
C SER A 191 9.91 -2.99 -2.38
N ILE A 192 10.37 -4.23 -2.15
CA ILE A 192 11.79 -4.51 -1.96
C ILE A 192 12.59 -4.17 -3.23
N TYR A 193 12.05 -4.54 -4.39
CA TYR A 193 12.66 -4.18 -5.68
C TYR A 193 12.63 -2.67 -5.91
N GLY A 194 11.49 -2.02 -5.69
CA GLY A 194 11.32 -0.57 -5.79
C GLY A 194 12.28 0.21 -4.91
N LYS A 195 12.54 -0.27 -3.68
CA LYS A 195 13.54 0.32 -2.78
C LYS A 195 14.95 0.34 -3.39
N ARG A 196 15.36 -0.74 -4.06
CA ARG A 196 16.68 -0.77 -4.75
C ARG A 196 16.73 0.23 -5.90
N LEU A 197 15.63 0.34 -6.65
CA LEU A 197 15.53 1.23 -7.80
C LEU A 197 15.52 2.71 -7.40
N SER A 198 14.85 3.06 -6.28
CA SER A 198 14.79 4.43 -5.75
C SER A 198 16.15 5.03 -5.34
N GLN A 199 17.18 4.20 -5.20
CA GLN A 199 18.56 4.69 -4.96
C GLN A 199 19.19 5.26 -6.23
N ARG A 200 18.69 4.91 -7.42
CA ARG A 200 19.27 5.26 -8.72
C ARG A 200 18.37 6.20 -9.55
N ILE A 201 17.08 6.24 -9.24
CA ILE A 201 16.08 7.06 -9.94
C ILE A 201 15.42 7.98 -8.91
N ASP A 202 15.09 9.20 -9.33
CA ASP A 202 14.33 10.11 -8.47
C ASP A 202 12.98 9.46 -8.06
N PRO A 203 12.62 9.45 -6.78
CA PRO A 203 11.42 8.75 -6.30
C PRO A 203 10.12 9.22 -6.96
N MET A 204 9.99 10.53 -7.27
CA MET A 204 8.79 11.06 -7.93
C MET A 204 8.70 10.58 -9.37
N VAL A 205 9.83 10.59 -10.11
CA VAL A 205 9.90 10.08 -11.49
C VAL A 205 9.64 8.58 -11.52
N MET A 206 10.27 7.83 -10.60
CA MET A 206 10.07 6.39 -10.45
C MET A 206 8.59 6.05 -10.21
N THR A 207 7.99 6.71 -9.22
CA THR A 207 6.57 6.47 -8.86
C THR A 207 5.63 6.89 -9.99
N GLY A 208 5.90 8.02 -10.64
CA GLY A 208 5.11 8.50 -11.77
C GLY A 208 5.06 7.48 -12.92
N TRP A 209 6.22 6.96 -13.35
CA TRP A 209 6.29 5.94 -14.39
C TRP A 209 5.72 4.59 -13.95
N GLN A 210 6.00 4.17 -12.72
CA GLN A 210 5.44 2.94 -12.15
C GLN A 210 3.91 2.95 -12.18
N LEU A 211 3.29 4.02 -11.68
CA LEU A 211 1.82 4.16 -11.65
C LEU A 211 1.26 4.31 -13.06
N GLY A 212 1.92 5.11 -13.93
CA GLY A 212 1.50 5.32 -15.30
C GLY A 212 1.53 4.04 -16.13
N ILE A 213 2.65 3.30 -16.13
CA ILE A 213 2.79 2.04 -16.87
C ILE A 213 1.80 1.00 -16.34
N GLY A 214 1.77 0.79 -15.02
CA GLY A 214 0.86 -0.18 -14.43
C GLY A 214 -0.61 0.19 -14.60
N GLY A 215 -0.94 1.48 -14.49
CA GLY A 215 -2.29 2.00 -14.76
C GLY A 215 -2.72 1.81 -16.22
N LEU A 216 -1.80 2.03 -17.16
CA LEU A 216 -2.06 1.79 -18.59
C LEU A 216 -2.33 0.31 -18.85
N VAL A 217 -1.54 -0.59 -18.27
CA VAL A 217 -1.74 -2.05 -18.41
C VAL A 217 -3.09 -2.48 -17.83
N LEU A 218 -3.47 -1.96 -16.65
CA LEU A 218 -4.79 -2.23 -16.07
C LEU A 218 -5.92 -1.72 -16.95
N LEU A 219 -5.80 -0.50 -17.49
CA LEU A 219 -6.79 0.10 -18.36
C LEU A 219 -6.96 -0.70 -19.66
N LEU A 220 -5.87 -1.00 -20.34
CA LEU A 220 -5.89 -1.77 -21.58
C LEU A 220 -6.38 -3.20 -21.35
N GLY A 221 -5.95 -3.85 -20.27
CA GLY A 221 -6.42 -5.18 -19.89
C GLY A 221 -7.91 -5.22 -19.57
N GLY A 222 -8.41 -4.21 -18.84
CA GLY A 222 -9.83 -4.07 -18.55
C GLY A 222 -10.67 -3.83 -19.83
N LEU A 223 -10.23 -2.91 -20.70
CA LEU A 223 -10.91 -2.65 -21.98
C LEU A 223 -10.90 -3.88 -22.89
N ALA A 224 -9.77 -4.58 -23.01
CA ALA A 224 -9.66 -5.81 -23.79
C ALA A 224 -10.55 -6.94 -23.23
N GLY A 225 -10.79 -6.94 -21.92
CA GLY A 225 -11.74 -7.83 -21.24
C GLY A 225 -13.21 -7.43 -21.38
N GLY A 226 -13.52 -6.38 -22.16
CA GLY A 226 -14.89 -5.89 -22.36
C GLY A 226 -15.41 -4.98 -21.25
N GLY A 227 -14.52 -4.48 -20.38
CA GLY A 227 -14.88 -3.54 -19.31
C GLY A 227 -15.39 -2.22 -19.91
N ASP A 228 -16.63 -1.88 -19.60
CA ASP A 228 -17.27 -0.64 -20.03
C ASP A 228 -17.85 0.08 -18.81
N ILE A 229 -17.47 1.35 -18.65
CA ILE A 229 -17.99 2.20 -17.57
C ILE A 229 -18.90 3.26 -18.20
N ARG A 230 -20.20 3.09 -18.01
CA ARG A 230 -21.23 3.98 -18.57
C ARG A 230 -21.76 5.02 -17.59
N GLY A 231 -21.52 4.83 -16.30
CA GLY A 231 -22.07 5.65 -15.21
C GLY A 231 -21.26 6.90 -14.86
N TRP A 232 -20.58 7.53 -15.81
CA TRP A 232 -19.82 8.74 -15.55
C TRP A 232 -20.73 9.90 -15.15
N SER A 233 -20.48 10.46 -13.99
CA SER A 233 -21.17 11.60 -13.39
C SER A 233 -20.15 12.55 -12.76
N ALA A 234 -20.56 13.77 -12.44
CA ALA A 234 -19.70 14.71 -11.72
C ALA A 234 -19.18 14.11 -10.41
N GLY A 235 -19.99 13.34 -9.68
CA GLY A 235 -19.59 12.67 -8.46
C GLY A 235 -18.55 11.58 -8.66
N SER A 236 -18.72 10.72 -9.67
CA SER A 236 -17.74 9.65 -9.97
C SER A 236 -16.43 10.22 -10.51
N LEU A 237 -16.47 11.30 -11.31
CA LEU A 237 -15.26 12.00 -11.78
C LEU A 237 -14.53 12.69 -10.62
N ALA A 238 -15.24 13.34 -9.71
CA ALA A 238 -14.65 13.95 -8.51
C ALA A 238 -13.99 12.89 -7.62
N LEU A 239 -14.64 11.73 -7.42
CA LEU A 239 -14.07 10.61 -6.67
C LEU A 239 -12.83 10.05 -7.35
N LEU A 240 -12.84 9.87 -8.67
CA LEU A 240 -11.69 9.41 -9.43
C LEU A 240 -10.52 10.41 -9.32
N GLY A 241 -10.81 11.71 -9.46
CA GLY A 241 -9.82 12.78 -9.24
C GLY A 241 -9.22 12.75 -7.84
N TYR A 242 -10.07 12.63 -6.82
CA TYR A 242 -9.62 12.44 -5.43
C TYR A 242 -8.68 11.24 -5.30
N MET A 243 -9.06 10.09 -5.86
CA MET A 243 -8.24 8.87 -5.79
C MET A 243 -6.92 8.97 -6.55
N ALA A 244 -6.88 9.70 -7.66
CA ALA A 244 -5.65 9.98 -8.39
C ALA A 244 -4.70 10.86 -7.57
N VAL A 245 -5.21 11.98 -7.01
CA VAL A 245 -4.44 12.88 -6.13
C VAL A 245 -3.97 12.13 -4.88
N LEU A 246 -4.84 11.36 -4.22
CA LEU A 246 -4.50 10.51 -3.08
C LEU A 246 -3.30 9.61 -3.40
N SER A 247 -3.35 8.92 -4.54
CA SER A 247 -2.26 8.03 -4.96
C SER A 247 -0.97 8.81 -5.21
N ALA A 248 -1.03 9.90 -5.97
CA ALA A 248 0.12 10.73 -6.26
C ALA A 248 0.77 11.28 -4.98
N VAL A 249 -0.02 11.83 -4.07
CA VAL A 249 0.47 12.44 -2.82
C VAL A 249 1.02 11.38 -1.88
N ALA A 250 0.25 10.32 -1.58
CA ALA A 250 0.65 9.32 -0.60
C ALA A 250 1.93 8.59 -1.02
N PHE A 251 2.02 8.11 -2.26
CA PHE A 251 3.21 7.40 -2.74
C PHE A 251 4.44 8.30 -2.79
N THR A 252 4.29 9.57 -3.21
CA THR A 252 5.43 10.51 -3.27
C THR A 252 5.94 10.88 -1.88
N LEU A 253 5.03 11.22 -0.96
CA LEU A 253 5.41 11.54 0.41
C LEU A 253 6.06 10.34 1.11
N TRP A 254 5.50 9.15 0.95
CA TRP A 254 6.07 7.94 1.52
C TRP A 254 7.46 7.62 0.98
N ALA A 255 7.66 7.74 -0.33
CA ALA A 255 8.97 7.58 -0.94
C ALA A 255 9.98 8.63 -0.43
N ALA A 256 9.55 9.89 -0.26
CA ALA A 256 10.38 10.94 0.32
C ALA A 256 10.73 10.67 1.79
N LEU A 257 9.77 10.19 2.59
CA LEU A 257 10.02 9.79 3.98
C LEU A 257 11.04 8.65 4.06
N LEU A 258 10.88 7.61 3.24
CA LEU A 258 11.82 6.47 3.19
C LEU A 258 13.21 6.86 2.70
N LYS A 259 13.33 7.87 1.84
CA LYS A 259 14.62 8.40 1.37
C LYS A 259 15.41 9.08 2.50
N HIS A 260 14.72 9.80 3.38
CA HIS A 260 15.35 10.66 4.40
C HIS A 260 15.36 10.07 5.82
N ASN A 261 14.68 8.95 6.05
CA ASN A 261 14.55 8.32 7.36
C ASN A 261 14.91 6.83 7.32
N ARG A 262 15.18 6.27 8.50
CA ARG A 262 15.33 4.82 8.63
C ARG A 262 14.01 4.12 8.33
N VAL A 263 14.06 3.02 7.59
CA VAL A 263 12.86 2.28 7.16
C VAL A 263 11.95 1.96 8.36
N GLY A 264 12.51 1.44 9.46
CA GLY A 264 11.73 1.11 10.65
C GLY A 264 11.01 2.31 11.28
N GLN A 265 11.58 3.53 11.21
CA GLN A 265 10.93 4.74 11.72
C GLN A 265 9.71 5.16 10.90
N VAL A 266 9.72 4.87 9.60
CA VAL A 266 8.60 5.18 8.70
C VAL A 266 7.56 4.06 8.74
N THR A 267 7.99 2.81 8.62
CA THR A 267 7.09 1.66 8.49
C THR A 267 6.33 1.33 9.77
N VAL A 268 6.78 1.83 10.94
CA VAL A 268 5.99 1.70 12.17
C VAL A 268 4.60 2.30 12.01
N PHE A 269 4.44 3.37 11.22
CA PHE A 269 3.14 4.01 10.99
C PHE A 269 2.16 3.15 10.17
N ASN A 270 2.63 2.08 9.52
CA ASN A 270 1.75 1.20 8.71
C ASN A 270 0.58 0.61 9.52
N PHE A 271 0.68 0.52 10.85
CA PHE A 271 -0.44 0.07 11.70
C PHE A 271 -1.65 1.03 11.64
N LEU A 272 -1.45 2.28 11.25
CA LEU A 272 -2.54 3.24 11.10
C LEU A 272 -3.39 2.96 9.85
N ILE A 273 -2.86 2.30 8.82
CA ILE A 273 -3.60 1.99 7.59
C ILE A 273 -4.84 1.13 7.89
N PRO A 274 -4.75 -0.04 8.56
CA PRO A 274 -5.92 -0.82 8.90
C PRO A 274 -6.85 -0.08 9.88
N VAL A 275 -6.33 0.75 10.78
CA VAL A 275 -7.16 1.57 11.69
C VAL A 275 -8.01 2.56 10.90
N PHE A 276 -7.38 3.39 10.06
CA PHE A 276 -8.11 4.35 9.24
C PHE A 276 -9.01 3.66 8.22
N GLY A 277 -8.55 2.57 7.60
CA GLY A 277 -9.35 1.80 6.65
C GLY A 277 -10.62 1.24 7.27
N ALA A 278 -10.53 0.65 8.44
CA ALA A 278 -11.68 0.13 9.16
C ALA A 278 -12.64 1.25 9.60
N LEU A 279 -12.12 2.32 10.23
CA LEU A 279 -12.93 3.44 10.69
C LEU A 279 -13.63 4.17 9.55
N LEU A 280 -12.93 4.46 8.46
CA LEU A 280 -13.50 5.16 7.31
C LEU A 280 -14.49 4.28 6.54
N SER A 281 -14.24 2.96 6.44
CA SER A 281 -15.20 2.02 5.84
C SER A 281 -16.47 1.92 6.69
N ALA A 282 -16.36 1.90 8.01
CA ALA A 282 -17.52 1.95 8.88
C ALA A 282 -18.31 3.25 8.70
N LEU A 283 -17.61 4.40 8.65
CA LEU A 283 -18.24 5.72 8.54
C LEU A 283 -18.94 5.93 7.19
N PHE A 284 -18.28 5.59 6.07
CA PHE A 284 -18.78 5.89 4.73
C PHE A 284 -19.63 4.78 4.10
N LEU A 285 -19.44 3.54 4.53
CA LEU A 285 -20.14 2.38 3.97
C LEU A 285 -21.11 1.72 4.95
N GLY A 286 -21.18 2.20 6.20
CA GLY A 286 -22.02 1.59 7.24
C GLY A 286 -21.56 0.17 7.63
N GLU A 287 -20.28 -0.18 7.41
CA GLU A 287 -19.77 -1.51 7.73
C GLU A 287 -19.56 -1.66 9.24
N ALA A 288 -19.85 -2.84 9.78
CA ALA A 288 -19.72 -3.13 11.21
C ALA A 288 -18.24 -3.24 11.63
N VAL A 289 -17.68 -2.18 12.21
CA VAL A 289 -16.32 -2.20 12.78
C VAL A 289 -16.34 -2.68 14.23
N LEU A 290 -17.42 -2.46 14.96
CA LEU A 290 -17.55 -2.76 16.40
C LEU A 290 -17.84 -4.23 16.71
N GLU A 291 -17.92 -5.09 15.69
CA GLU A 291 -17.92 -6.53 15.94
C GLU A 291 -16.63 -6.94 16.66
N TRP A 292 -16.74 -7.74 17.73
CA TRP A 292 -15.60 -8.15 18.55
C TRP A 292 -14.45 -8.75 17.72
N ARG A 293 -14.79 -9.47 16.63
CA ARG A 293 -13.81 -10.08 15.72
C ARG A 293 -12.97 -9.05 14.97
N ASN A 294 -13.62 -8.01 14.46
CA ASN A 294 -12.94 -6.91 13.77
C ASN A 294 -12.04 -6.13 14.73
N LEU A 295 -12.52 -5.86 15.95
CA LEU A 295 -11.74 -5.18 16.98
C LEU A 295 -10.56 -6.03 17.46
N ALA A 296 -10.77 -7.31 17.75
CA ALA A 296 -9.72 -8.22 18.17
C ALA A 296 -8.65 -8.37 17.07
N ALA A 297 -9.08 -8.59 15.81
CA ALA A 297 -8.17 -8.67 14.68
C ALA A 297 -7.38 -7.38 14.47
N LEU A 298 -8.03 -6.22 14.57
CA LEU A 298 -7.38 -4.91 14.45
C LEU A 298 -6.30 -4.72 15.52
N VAL A 299 -6.60 -5.02 16.78
CA VAL A 299 -5.64 -4.95 17.89
C VAL A 299 -4.47 -5.90 17.68
N MET A 300 -4.75 -7.15 17.27
CA MET A 300 -3.71 -8.15 17.02
C MET A 300 -2.81 -7.77 15.83
N VAL A 301 -3.39 -7.31 14.72
CA VAL A 301 -2.63 -6.89 13.54
C VAL A 301 -1.79 -5.64 13.85
N CYS A 302 -2.37 -4.64 14.48
CA CYS A 302 -1.64 -3.42 14.88
C CYS A 302 -0.53 -3.72 15.88
N GLY A 303 -0.81 -4.56 16.89
CA GLY A 303 0.18 -5.02 17.87
C GLY A 303 1.30 -5.83 17.19
N GLY A 304 0.97 -6.70 16.26
CA GLY A 304 1.93 -7.45 15.45
C GLY A 304 2.85 -6.54 14.64
N ILE A 305 2.30 -5.54 13.95
CA ILE A 305 3.07 -4.55 13.19
C ILE A 305 4.00 -3.76 14.12
N TRP A 306 3.48 -3.31 15.26
CA TRP A 306 4.28 -2.60 16.25
C TRP A 306 5.45 -3.44 16.78
N LEU A 307 5.22 -4.70 17.13
CA LEU A 307 6.27 -5.63 17.58
C LEU A 307 7.36 -5.80 16.51
N VAL A 308 6.97 -6.01 15.26
CA VAL A 308 7.90 -6.23 14.14
C VAL A 308 8.73 -4.98 13.84
N THR A 309 8.11 -3.81 13.85
CA THR A 309 8.74 -2.56 13.39
C THR A 309 9.59 -1.88 14.48
N THR A 310 9.24 -2.05 15.76
CA THR A 310 9.96 -1.41 16.87
C THR A 310 11.37 -2.00 17.07
N GLU A 311 11.57 -3.29 16.80
CA GLU A 311 12.90 -3.91 16.91
C GLU A 311 13.89 -3.40 15.86
N ALA A 312 13.41 -3.03 14.70
CA ALA A 312 14.26 -2.45 13.64
C ALA A 312 14.90 -1.10 14.05
N GLN A 313 14.47 -0.51 15.16
CA GLN A 313 14.96 0.77 15.67
C GLN A 313 16.07 0.61 16.74
N ALA A 314 16.26 -0.58 17.33
CA ALA A 314 17.26 -0.78 18.36
C ALA A 314 18.69 -0.64 17.77
N PRO A 315 19.57 0.18 18.35
CA PRO A 315 20.98 0.24 17.96
C PRO A 315 21.62 -1.14 18.16
N ARG A 316 22.32 -1.65 17.15
CA ARG A 316 23.13 -2.86 17.37
C ARG A 316 24.21 -2.54 18.41
N PRO A 317 24.45 -3.40 19.41
CA PRO A 317 25.60 -3.25 20.24
C PRO A 317 26.84 -3.31 19.33
N VAL A 318 27.69 -2.29 19.44
CA VAL A 318 29.00 -2.28 18.80
C VAL A 318 29.76 -3.47 19.38
N SER A 319 30.03 -4.49 18.58
CA SER A 319 30.92 -5.56 18.99
C SER A 319 32.26 -4.94 19.30
N SER A 320 32.60 -4.82 20.58
CA SER A 320 33.97 -4.52 21.01
C SER A 320 34.84 -5.66 20.52
N SER A 321 35.54 -5.42 19.41
CA SER A 321 36.66 -6.26 19.00
C SER A 321 37.79 -6.06 20.04
N THR A 322 37.90 -6.98 20.94
CA THR A 322 39.13 -7.24 21.70
C THR A 322 40.07 -8.09 20.84
#